data_4b2c30cfdcb52cdc9ad4a2d516422425
#
_entry.id   4b2c30cfdcb52cdc9ad4a2d516422425
#
_cell.length_a   1.000
_cell.length_b   1.000
_cell.length_c   1.000
_cell.angle_alpha   90.00
_cell.angle_beta   90.00
_cell.angle_gamma   90.00
#
_symmetry.space_group_name_H-M   'P 1'
#
loop_
_entity.id
_entity.type
_entity.pdbx_description
1 polymer ?
#
loop_
_entity_poly.entity_id
_entity_poly.type
_entity_poly.pdbx_seq_one_letter_code
_entity_poly.pdbx_strand_id
1 'polypeptide(L)'
;FGSGVGLNSFAVVTIGIGVGYSLTVNGEPIENPDKSYGLVGHTLVDPDGPRCISGHKGCATCLTDNSIATEYSEMIGHPATFDEFAAAARASKTQATNLVNRTCFRLGTLIATIANLAMPDKIMIAGESSFIAKLGVGDLRNGINMYRHSQAAPVDFEIADHDWAMWGKAAAAQAIRQYVG
;
A
#
# COMPACT_ATOMS: atom_id res chain seq x y z
N PHE A 1 -9.55 18.18 -4.22
CA PHE A 1 -8.12 18.37 -4.48
C PHE A 1 -7.47 17.02 -4.79
N GLY A 2 -6.51 16.96 -5.74
CA GLY A 2 -5.72 15.77 -6.05
C GLY A 2 -6.37 14.80 -7.03
N SER A 3 -5.79 13.58 -7.13
CA SER A 3 -6.10 12.57 -8.16
C SER A 3 -7.53 11.97 -8.08
N GLY A 4 -8.27 12.25 -7.01
CA GLY A 4 -9.66 11.80 -6.83
C GLY A 4 -10.72 12.78 -7.30
N VAL A 5 -10.33 13.97 -7.80
CA VAL A 5 -11.30 14.98 -8.26
C VAL A 5 -12.07 14.48 -9.49
N GLY A 6 -13.40 14.53 -9.42
CA GLY A 6 -14.29 14.08 -10.51
C GLY A 6 -14.56 12.59 -10.57
N LEU A 7 -14.00 11.79 -9.64
CA LEU A 7 -14.31 10.37 -9.51
C LEU A 7 -15.49 10.16 -8.55
N ASN A 8 -16.30 9.13 -8.82
CA ASN A 8 -17.38 8.75 -7.90
C ASN A 8 -16.84 8.02 -6.68
N SER A 9 -15.78 7.22 -6.87
CA SER A 9 -15.14 6.47 -5.79
C SER A 9 -13.61 6.48 -5.95
N PHE A 10 -12.92 6.69 -4.84
CA PHE A 10 -11.47 6.82 -4.80
C PHE A 10 -10.90 6.16 -3.55
N ALA A 11 -9.97 5.24 -3.73
CA ALA A 11 -9.30 4.58 -2.63
C ALA A 11 -7.84 5.04 -2.51
N VAL A 12 -7.35 5.14 -1.29
CA VAL A 12 -5.92 5.36 -1.01
C VAL A 12 -5.41 4.21 -0.16
N VAL A 13 -4.29 3.63 -0.58
CA VAL A 13 -3.53 2.65 0.20
C VAL A 13 -2.18 3.28 0.52
N THR A 14 -1.81 3.32 1.79
CA THR A 14 -0.51 3.82 2.22
C THR A 14 0.37 2.70 2.74
N ILE A 15 1.65 2.73 2.39
CA ILE A 15 2.69 1.82 2.88
C ILE A 15 3.86 2.62 3.44
N GLY A 16 4.38 2.17 4.59
CA GLY A 16 5.43 2.84 5.35
C GLY A 16 5.56 2.18 6.72
N ILE A 17 5.60 2.95 7.80
CA ILE A 17 5.57 2.44 9.18
C ILE A 17 4.37 1.52 9.41
N GLY A 18 3.24 1.82 8.76
CA GLY A 18 2.01 1.03 8.78
C GLY A 18 1.44 0.80 7.38
N VAL A 19 0.37 0.01 7.32
CA VAL A 19 -0.46 -0.13 6.11
C VAL A 19 -1.79 0.54 6.39
N GLY A 20 -2.11 1.58 5.61
CA GLY A 20 -3.34 2.35 5.75
C GLY A 20 -4.26 2.19 4.54
N TYR A 21 -5.55 2.42 4.77
CA TYR A 21 -6.57 2.40 3.74
C TYR A 21 -7.63 3.46 4.02
N SER A 22 -8.05 4.15 2.98
CA SER A 22 -9.24 5.00 3.01
C SER A 22 -10.02 4.88 1.71
N LEU A 23 -11.33 5.05 1.80
CA LEU A 23 -12.24 5.07 0.66
C LEU A 23 -13.08 6.34 0.72
N THR A 24 -13.19 7.03 -0.40
CA THR A 24 -14.07 8.18 -0.60
C THR A 24 -15.11 7.79 -1.66
N VAL A 25 -16.38 8.01 -1.40
CA VAL A 25 -17.48 7.74 -2.32
C VAL A 25 -18.32 9.00 -2.46
N ASN A 26 -18.56 9.46 -3.69
CA ASN A 26 -19.28 10.70 -3.98
C ASN A 26 -18.72 11.94 -3.24
N GLY A 27 -17.39 11.97 -3.11
CA GLY A 27 -16.69 13.05 -2.42
C GLY A 27 -16.69 12.94 -0.89
N GLU A 28 -17.37 11.95 -0.28
CA GLU A 28 -17.42 11.75 1.16
C GLU A 28 -16.56 10.54 1.58
N PRO A 29 -15.66 10.71 2.59
CA PRO A 29 -14.90 9.59 3.12
C PRO A 29 -15.84 8.63 3.85
N ILE A 30 -15.59 7.32 3.66
CA ILE A 30 -16.26 6.30 4.45
C ILE A 30 -15.66 6.31 5.86
N GLU A 31 -16.48 6.61 6.83
CA GLU A 31 -16.11 6.70 8.24
C GLU A 31 -16.54 5.46 9.00
N ASN A 32 -15.66 4.98 9.89
CA ASN A 32 -15.95 3.89 10.82
C ASN A 32 -15.15 4.12 12.12
N PRO A 33 -15.72 3.85 13.31
CA PRO A 33 -15.01 3.97 14.58
C PRO A 33 -13.70 3.18 14.63
N ASP A 34 -13.64 2.04 13.93
CA ASP A 34 -12.48 1.14 13.93
C ASP A 34 -11.40 1.50 12.88
N LYS A 35 -11.59 2.56 12.10
CA LYS A 35 -10.64 2.94 11.02
C LYS A 35 -9.21 3.18 11.51
N SER A 36 -9.04 3.58 12.77
CA SER A 36 -7.74 3.86 13.38
C SER A 36 -6.93 2.59 13.73
N TYR A 37 -7.56 1.41 13.72
CA TYR A 37 -6.88 0.16 14.07
C TYR A 37 -6.09 -0.47 12.93
N GLY A 38 -6.01 0.17 11.75
CA GLY A 38 -5.24 -0.35 10.63
C GLY A 38 -5.74 -1.71 10.12
N LEU A 39 -7.05 -1.93 10.11
CA LEU A 39 -7.69 -3.22 9.80
C LEU A 39 -7.23 -3.80 8.46
N VAL A 40 -6.97 -2.96 7.46
CA VAL A 40 -6.45 -3.38 6.16
C VAL A 40 -5.11 -4.12 6.27
N GLY A 41 -4.29 -3.77 7.25
CA GLY A 41 -3.02 -4.44 7.56
C GLY A 41 -3.20 -5.93 7.92
N HIS A 42 -4.39 -6.34 8.34
CA HIS A 42 -4.70 -7.73 8.66
C HIS A 42 -5.35 -8.51 7.51
N THR A 43 -5.44 -7.92 6.31
CA THR A 43 -5.86 -8.63 5.09
C THR A 43 -4.80 -9.66 4.70
N LEU A 44 -5.22 -10.89 4.38
CA LEU A 44 -4.34 -11.95 3.88
C LEU A 44 -3.81 -11.57 2.49
N VAL A 45 -2.50 -11.51 2.33
CA VAL A 45 -1.82 -11.20 1.04
C VAL A 45 -0.82 -12.26 0.62
N ASP A 46 -0.38 -13.11 1.55
CA ASP A 46 0.59 -14.17 1.29
C ASP A 46 0.41 -15.32 2.32
N PRO A 47 -0.22 -16.44 1.96
CA PRO A 47 -0.48 -17.55 2.89
C PRO A 47 0.79 -18.11 3.54
N ASP A 48 1.94 -17.96 2.88
CA ASP A 48 3.24 -18.41 3.37
C ASP A 48 4.07 -17.30 4.02
N GLY A 49 3.53 -16.07 4.05
CA GLY A 49 4.18 -14.90 4.62
C GLY A 49 4.37 -14.97 6.14
N PRO A 50 5.06 -13.97 6.71
CA PRO A 50 5.38 -13.92 8.13
C PRO A 50 4.12 -13.76 9.01
N ARG A 51 4.28 -14.03 10.31
CA ARG A 51 3.21 -13.74 11.28
C ARG A 51 3.25 -12.27 11.69
N CYS A 52 2.08 -11.65 11.78
CA CYS A 52 1.92 -10.31 12.34
C CYS A 52 1.90 -10.36 13.88
N ILE A 53 1.93 -9.18 14.51
CA ILE A 53 1.89 -9.03 15.97
C ILE A 53 0.62 -9.65 16.60
N SER A 54 -0.49 -9.72 15.86
CA SER A 54 -1.73 -10.38 16.31
C SER A 54 -1.73 -11.89 16.07
N GLY A 55 -0.62 -12.48 15.60
CA GLY A 55 -0.47 -13.91 15.36
C GLY A 55 -1.02 -14.41 14.02
N HIS A 56 -1.66 -13.58 13.21
CA HIS A 56 -2.13 -13.97 11.88
C HIS A 56 -0.94 -14.21 10.95
N LYS A 57 -1.02 -15.25 10.09
CA LYS A 57 0.00 -15.54 9.10
C LYS A 57 -0.33 -14.85 7.78
N GLY A 58 0.66 -14.20 7.17
CA GLY A 58 0.54 -13.65 5.81
C GLY A 58 -0.30 -12.40 5.66
N CYS A 59 -0.45 -11.63 6.74
CA CYS A 59 -1.15 -10.34 6.72
C CYS A 59 -0.40 -9.29 5.90
N ALA A 60 -1.13 -8.30 5.40
CA ALA A 60 -0.58 -7.12 4.72
C ALA A 60 0.36 -6.28 5.61
N THR A 61 0.43 -6.52 6.93
CA THR A 61 1.48 -5.98 7.80
C THR A 61 2.90 -6.35 7.37
N CYS A 62 3.07 -7.40 6.55
CA CYS A 62 4.36 -7.70 5.91
C CYS A 62 4.84 -6.61 4.93
N LEU A 63 3.99 -5.66 4.58
CA LEU A 63 4.30 -4.50 3.73
C LEU A 63 4.83 -3.29 4.55
N THR A 64 4.93 -3.40 5.86
CA THR A 64 5.49 -2.32 6.71
C THR A 64 7.01 -2.29 6.63
N ASP A 65 7.59 -1.11 6.85
CA ASP A 65 9.04 -0.89 6.82
C ASP A 65 9.79 -1.85 7.76
N ASN A 66 9.25 -2.04 8.97
CA ASN A 66 9.86 -2.97 9.95
C ASN A 66 9.81 -4.42 9.48
N SER A 67 8.70 -4.87 8.89
CA SER A 67 8.58 -6.24 8.38
C SER A 67 9.53 -6.47 7.20
N ILE A 68 9.63 -5.49 6.30
CA ILE A 68 10.54 -5.53 5.15
C ILE A 68 12.00 -5.57 5.61
N ALA A 69 12.39 -4.73 6.60
CA ALA A 69 13.73 -4.72 7.15
C ALA A 69 14.08 -6.07 7.83
N THR A 70 13.12 -6.67 8.54
CA THR A 70 13.29 -7.99 9.15
C THR A 70 13.52 -9.06 8.10
N GLU A 71 12.66 -9.12 7.08
CA GLU A 71 12.76 -10.10 5.99
C GLU A 71 14.06 -9.91 5.20
N TYR A 72 14.47 -8.66 4.96
CA TYR A 72 15.75 -8.35 4.32
C TYR A 72 16.94 -8.83 5.16
N SER A 73 16.91 -8.59 6.48
CA SER A 73 17.95 -9.05 7.41
C SER A 73 18.12 -10.57 7.38
N GLU A 74 17.01 -11.31 7.34
CA GLU A 74 17.02 -12.77 7.22
C GLU A 74 17.64 -13.22 5.88
N MET A 75 17.31 -12.53 4.78
CA MET A 75 17.84 -12.87 3.44
C MET A 75 19.34 -12.63 3.29
N ILE A 76 19.90 -11.64 3.99
CA ILE A 76 21.34 -11.30 3.91
C ILE A 76 22.17 -11.92 5.04
N GLY A 77 21.51 -12.50 6.07
CA GLY A 77 22.14 -13.21 7.19
C GLY A 77 22.71 -12.31 8.29
N HIS A 78 22.38 -11.03 8.30
CA HIS A 78 22.76 -10.08 9.37
C HIS A 78 21.72 -8.98 9.54
N PRO A 79 21.63 -8.31 10.72
CA PRO A 79 20.70 -7.21 10.93
C PRO A 79 20.89 -6.08 9.90
N ALA A 80 19.78 -5.56 9.39
CA ALA A 80 19.74 -4.42 8.50
C ALA A 80 18.51 -3.56 8.80
N THR A 81 18.67 -2.26 8.63
CA THR A 81 17.58 -1.28 8.74
C THR A 81 16.78 -1.18 7.43
N PHE A 82 15.61 -0.54 7.52
CA PHE A 82 14.83 -0.25 6.32
C PHE A 82 15.57 0.69 5.35
N ASP A 83 16.34 1.65 5.86
CA ASP A 83 17.14 2.57 5.02
C ASP A 83 18.24 1.82 4.25
N GLU A 84 18.88 0.82 4.87
CA GLU A 84 19.86 -0.04 4.22
C GLU A 84 19.21 -0.89 3.12
N PHE A 85 18.02 -1.47 3.40
CA PHE A 85 17.23 -2.13 2.36
C PHE A 85 16.88 -1.18 1.22
N ALA A 86 16.36 0.02 1.53
CA ALA A 86 15.96 1.00 0.54
C ALA A 86 17.13 1.45 -0.36
N ALA A 87 18.32 1.65 0.23
CA ALA A 87 19.54 1.95 -0.51
C ALA A 87 19.94 0.78 -1.42
N ALA A 88 19.89 -0.46 -0.90
CA ALA A 88 20.21 -1.66 -1.67
C ALA A 88 19.21 -1.90 -2.82
N ALA A 89 17.91 -1.65 -2.59
CA ALA A 89 16.86 -1.76 -3.59
C ALA A 89 17.06 -0.75 -4.74
N ARG A 90 17.32 0.51 -4.41
CA ARG A 90 17.65 1.55 -5.41
C ARG A 90 18.92 1.25 -6.19
N ALA A 91 19.89 0.57 -5.56
CA ALA A 91 21.13 0.12 -6.19
C ALA A 91 20.98 -1.24 -6.92
N SER A 92 19.76 -1.78 -7.01
CA SER A 92 19.43 -3.05 -7.68
C SER A 92 20.25 -4.24 -7.16
N LYS A 93 20.55 -4.29 -5.87
CA LYS A 93 21.20 -5.45 -5.25
C LYS A 93 20.27 -6.66 -5.30
N THR A 94 20.78 -7.83 -5.66
CA THR A 94 19.96 -9.02 -5.97
C THR A 94 18.96 -9.39 -4.87
N GLN A 95 19.39 -9.49 -3.61
CA GLN A 95 18.49 -9.85 -2.50
C GLN A 95 17.41 -8.77 -2.28
N ALA A 96 17.79 -7.48 -2.36
CA ALA A 96 16.85 -6.38 -2.22
C ALA A 96 15.86 -6.34 -3.38
N THR A 97 16.29 -6.58 -4.62
CA THR A 97 15.40 -6.68 -5.79
C THR A 97 14.42 -7.84 -5.64
N ASN A 98 14.87 -9.00 -5.19
CA ASN A 98 14.00 -10.16 -4.94
C ASN A 98 12.93 -9.84 -3.87
N LEU A 99 13.31 -9.10 -2.83
CA LEU A 99 12.36 -8.67 -1.80
C LEU A 99 11.39 -7.60 -2.33
N VAL A 100 11.86 -6.63 -3.13
CA VAL A 100 11.00 -5.65 -3.82
C VAL A 100 9.93 -6.38 -4.65
N ASN A 101 10.32 -7.36 -5.46
CA ASN A 101 9.41 -8.11 -6.32
C ASN A 101 8.33 -8.83 -5.49
N ARG A 102 8.73 -9.52 -4.43
CA ARG A 102 7.81 -10.21 -3.51
C ARG A 102 6.88 -9.23 -2.78
N THR A 103 7.41 -8.13 -2.26
CA THR A 103 6.64 -7.08 -1.60
C THR A 103 5.62 -6.46 -2.55
N CYS A 104 6.02 -6.19 -3.80
CA CYS A 104 5.12 -5.66 -4.81
C CYS A 104 4.02 -6.64 -5.22
N PHE A 105 4.33 -7.92 -5.31
CA PHE A 105 3.30 -8.95 -5.56
C PHE A 105 2.28 -9.01 -4.41
N ARG A 106 2.72 -8.99 -3.15
CA ARG A 106 1.86 -8.92 -1.96
C ARG A 106 0.99 -7.66 -1.95
N LEU A 107 1.58 -6.50 -2.29
CA LEU A 107 0.84 -5.25 -2.42
C LEU A 107 -0.20 -5.35 -3.55
N GLY A 108 0.15 -5.95 -4.67
CA GLY A 108 -0.79 -6.23 -5.77
C GLY A 108 -1.98 -7.08 -5.33
N THR A 109 -1.74 -8.10 -4.51
CA THR A 109 -2.81 -8.94 -3.91
C THR A 109 -3.74 -8.10 -3.02
N LEU A 110 -3.20 -7.17 -2.21
CA LEU A 110 -4.01 -6.24 -1.42
C LEU A 110 -4.85 -5.32 -2.32
N ILE A 111 -4.24 -4.74 -3.34
CA ILE A 111 -4.93 -3.88 -4.32
C ILE A 111 -6.05 -4.65 -5.04
N ALA A 112 -5.81 -5.90 -5.44
CA ALA A 112 -6.83 -6.76 -6.03
C ALA A 112 -8.02 -6.99 -5.09
N THR A 113 -7.74 -7.26 -3.81
CA THR A 113 -8.76 -7.44 -2.77
C THR A 113 -9.64 -6.18 -2.63
N ILE A 114 -9.01 -5.01 -2.54
CA ILE A 114 -9.73 -3.73 -2.46
C ILE A 114 -10.55 -3.49 -3.73
N ALA A 115 -9.96 -3.71 -4.91
CA ALA A 115 -10.63 -3.53 -6.18
C ALA A 115 -11.79 -4.50 -6.41
N ASN A 116 -11.73 -5.71 -5.83
CA ASN A 116 -12.80 -6.70 -5.92
C ASN A 116 -13.96 -6.41 -4.96
N LEU A 117 -13.69 -5.81 -3.82
CA LEU A 117 -14.70 -5.58 -2.76
C LEU A 117 -15.30 -4.18 -2.84
N ALA A 118 -14.46 -3.15 -2.95
CA ALA A 118 -14.89 -1.75 -2.93
C ALA A 118 -15.13 -1.17 -4.34
N MET A 119 -14.58 -1.80 -5.39
CA MET A 119 -14.71 -1.39 -6.79
C MET A 119 -14.51 0.12 -7.02
N PRO A 120 -13.43 0.72 -6.48
CA PRO A 120 -13.20 2.15 -6.69
C PRO A 120 -12.84 2.44 -8.15
N ASP A 121 -13.18 3.65 -8.62
CA ASP A 121 -12.81 4.12 -9.96
C ASP A 121 -11.29 4.21 -10.12
N LYS A 122 -10.57 4.58 -9.03
CA LYS A 122 -9.11 4.63 -9.00
C LYS A 122 -8.58 4.29 -7.61
N ILE A 123 -7.39 3.71 -7.56
CA ILE A 123 -6.63 3.45 -6.33
C ILE A 123 -5.32 4.23 -6.36
N MET A 124 -5.05 5.04 -5.34
CA MET A 124 -3.75 5.66 -5.14
C MET A 124 -2.92 4.83 -4.17
N ILE A 125 -1.68 4.52 -4.54
CA ILE A 125 -0.67 3.93 -3.66
C ILE A 125 0.25 5.07 -3.21
N ALA A 126 0.33 5.32 -1.91
CA ALA A 126 1.06 6.44 -1.32
C ALA A 126 1.84 6.00 -0.06
N GLY A 127 2.42 6.95 0.66
CA GLY A 127 3.22 6.71 1.87
C GLY A 127 4.71 6.78 1.59
N GLU A 128 5.50 6.76 2.68
CA GLU A 128 6.95 6.95 2.60
C GLU A 128 7.64 5.85 1.77
N SER A 129 7.05 4.65 1.78
CA SER A 129 7.60 3.47 1.11
C SER A 129 6.98 3.20 -0.27
N SER A 130 6.17 4.13 -0.82
CA SER A 130 5.55 4.01 -2.16
C SER A 130 6.58 3.83 -3.29
N PHE A 131 7.82 4.25 -3.10
CA PHE A 131 8.91 4.03 -4.06
C PHE A 131 9.12 2.55 -4.38
N ILE A 132 8.85 1.63 -3.43
CA ILE A 132 8.96 0.17 -3.64
C ILE A 132 8.02 -0.25 -4.76
N ALA A 133 6.78 0.25 -4.77
CA ALA A 133 5.80 -0.04 -5.81
C ALA A 133 6.25 0.45 -7.20
N LYS A 134 7.03 1.53 -7.27
CA LYS A 134 7.63 2.00 -8.53
C LYS A 134 8.74 1.08 -9.02
N LEU A 135 9.60 0.60 -8.09
CA LEU A 135 10.70 -0.31 -8.42
C LEU A 135 10.20 -1.67 -8.93
N GLY A 136 9.09 -2.19 -8.36
CA GLY A 136 8.54 -3.51 -8.70
C GLY A 136 7.17 -3.46 -9.37
N VAL A 137 6.87 -2.45 -10.18
CA VAL A 137 5.54 -2.25 -10.79
C VAL A 137 5.07 -3.44 -11.62
N GLY A 138 5.97 -4.22 -12.20
CA GLY A 138 5.65 -5.46 -12.91
C GLY A 138 5.03 -6.51 -11.98
N ASP A 139 5.66 -6.77 -10.84
CA ASP A 139 5.17 -7.74 -9.86
C ASP A 139 3.93 -7.21 -9.11
N LEU A 140 3.80 -5.91 -8.93
CA LEU A 140 2.56 -5.29 -8.46
C LEU A 140 1.39 -5.64 -9.40
N ARG A 141 1.56 -5.46 -10.71
CA ARG A 141 0.56 -5.83 -11.71
C ARG A 141 0.27 -7.33 -11.73
N ASN A 142 1.31 -8.16 -11.58
CA ASN A 142 1.16 -9.61 -11.49
C ASN A 142 0.30 -10.01 -10.29
N GLY A 143 0.53 -9.43 -9.11
CA GLY A 143 -0.27 -9.66 -7.91
C GLY A 143 -1.72 -9.20 -8.08
N ILE A 144 -1.96 -8.05 -8.72
CA ILE A 144 -3.31 -7.58 -9.04
C ILE A 144 -4.00 -8.60 -9.95
N ASN A 145 -3.38 -8.98 -11.05
CA ASN A 145 -3.99 -9.83 -12.08
C ASN A 145 -4.25 -11.26 -11.59
N MET A 146 -3.43 -11.77 -10.64
CA MET A 146 -3.58 -13.12 -10.11
C MET A 146 -4.96 -13.35 -9.48
N TYR A 147 -5.55 -12.33 -8.86
CA TYR A 147 -6.79 -12.45 -8.08
C TYR A 147 -7.98 -11.68 -8.69
N ARG A 148 -7.82 -11.16 -9.91
CA ARG A 148 -8.91 -10.50 -10.65
C ARG A 148 -9.58 -11.49 -11.60
N HIS A 149 -10.89 -11.34 -11.79
CA HIS A 149 -11.59 -12.07 -12.83
C HIS A 149 -11.09 -11.65 -14.23
N SER A 150 -10.83 -12.60 -15.10
CA SER A 150 -10.24 -12.34 -16.45
C SER A 150 -11.04 -11.40 -17.35
N GLN A 151 -12.35 -11.27 -17.12
CA GLN A 151 -13.24 -10.38 -17.85
C GLN A 151 -13.42 -9.01 -17.18
N ALA A 152 -12.86 -8.82 -15.97
CA ALA A 152 -12.96 -7.54 -15.28
C ALA A 152 -12.03 -6.51 -15.93
N ALA A 153 -12.45 -5.25 -15.96
CA ALA A 153 -11.60 -4.16 -16.40
C ALA A 153 -10.30 -4.09 -15.59
N PRO A 154 -9.19 -3.69 -16.19
CA PRO A 154 -7.95 -3.44 -15.45
C PRO A 154 -8.17 -2.45 -14.30
N VAL A 155 -7.47 -2.68 -13.19
CA VAL A 155 -7.50 -1.73 -12.07
C VAL A 155 -6.76 -0.46 -12.48
N ASP A 156 -7.44 0.68 -12.42
CA ASP A 156 -6.79 1.99 -12.54
C ASP A 156 -6.11 2.32 -11.21
N PHE A 157 -4.78 2.40 -11.23
CA PHE A 157 -4.02 2.81 -10.05
C PHE A 157 -2.90 3.79 -10.39
N GLU A 158 -2.57 4.62 -9.42
CA GLU A 158 -1.49 5.61 -9.46
C GLU A 158 -0.56 5.40 -8.27
N ILE A 159 0.75 5.54 -8.49
CA ILE A 159 1.74 5.50 -7.42
C ILE A 159 2.22 6.92 -7.19
N ALA A 160 1.82 7.51 -6.07
CA ALA A 160 2.20 8.86 -5.69
C ALA A 160 3.69 8.94 -5.29
N ASP A 161 4.31 10.07 -5.60
CA ASP A 161 5.57 10.43 -4.96
C ASP A 161 5.30 10.83 -3.51
N HIS A 162 6.21 10.43 -2.60
CA HIS A 162 6.12 10.89 -1.23
C HIS A 162 6.50 12.38 -1.17
N ASP A 163 5.51 13.21 -0.83
CA ASP A 163 5.67 14.66 -0.66
C ASP A 163 4.97 15.11 0.63
N TRP A 164 5.76 15.53 1.61
CA TRP A 164 5.24 16.06 2.88
C TRP A 164 4.32 17.29 2.67
N ALA A 165 4.57 18.09 1.63
CA ALA A 165 3.71 19.22 1.31
C ALA A 165 2.30 18.78 0.89
N MET A 166 2.17 17.62 0.25
CA MET A 166 0.87 17.04 -0.11
C MET A 166 0.09 16.61 1.12
N TRP A 167 0.74 16.03 2.13
CA TRP A 167 0.11 15.69 3.41
C TRP A 167 -0.38 16.94 4.15
N GLY A 168 0.43 18.01 4.19
CA GLY A 168 0.03 19.29 4.77
C GLY A 168 -1.17 19.92 4.06
N LYS A 169 -1.20 19.86 2.73
CA LYS A 169 -2.35 20.34 1.93
C LYS A 169 -3.61 19.52 2.19
N ALA A 170 -3.49 18.19 2.29
CA ALA A 170 -4.63 17.32 2.57
C ALA A 170 -5.20 17.59 3.97
N ALA A 171 -4.34 17.73 4.99
CA ALA A 171 -4.75 18.08 6.35
C ALA A 171 -5.44 19.45 6.41
N ALA A 172 -4.88 20.46 5.73
CA ALA A 172 -5.49 21.79 5.64
C ALA A 172 -6.85 21.78 4.94
N ALA A 173 -6.98 21.03 3.83
CA ALA A 173 -8.24 20.86 3.12
C ALA A 173 -9.31 20.19 3.99
N GLN A 174 -8.94 19.19 4.77
CA GLN A 174 -9.85 18.52 5.71
C GLN A 174 -10.29 19.46 6.85
N ALA A 175 -9.36 20.25 7.39
CA ALA A 175 -9.68 21.25 8.42
C ALA A 175 -10.65 22.31 7.89
N ILE A 176 -10.40 22.85 6.71
CA ILE A 176 -11.30 23.86 6.07
C ILE A 176 -12.69 23.23 5.87
N ARG A 177 -12.78 21.99 5.39
CA ARG A 177 -14.06 21.32 5.18
C ARG A 177 -14.87 21.17 6.48
N GLN A 178 -14.22 20.87 7.60
CA GLN A 178 -14.89 20.79 8.91
C GLN A 178 -15.36 22.13 9.46
N TYR A 179 -14.72 23.25 9.04
CA TYR A 179 -15.09 24.59 9.52
C TYR A 179 -16.08 25.33 8.60
N VAL A 180 -16.18 24.97 7.33
CA VAL A 180 -16.97 25.69 6.31
C VAL A 180 -18.20 24.86 5.87
N GLY A 181 -18.23 23.55 6.13
CA GLY A 181 -19.36 22.66 5.87
C GLY A 181 -20.22 22.48 7.08
#